data_0ef05349dee2ec7f9beaed8848cbc255
#
_entry.id   0ef05349dee2ec7f9beaed8848cbc255
#
_cell.length_a   1.000
_cell.length_b   1.000
_cell.length_c   1.000
_cell.angle_alpha   90.00
_cell.angle_beta   90.00
_cell.angle_gamma   90.00
#
_symmetry.space_group_name_H-M   'P 1'
#
loop_
_entity.id
_entity.type
_entity.pdbx_description
1 polymer ?
#
loop_
_entity_poly.entity_id
_entity_poly.type
_entity_poly.pdbx_seq_one_letter_code
_entity_poly.pdbx_strand_id
1 'polypeptide(L)'
;AQPLTIPEIQQQVLDGNSLLLEYKLGHERSYLWAMTPDGVLSYQLPPGAEIEAQARRVYQLLIARQPEPGMADAQQRARETTADSQYQTQASILSKMLLGPVAAQLGTKRLLIVADGALEYLPFPALPSPATQATENKADPKPLILDHEIVSLPSASVLALLRSEFATRQPAKKMVAVLADPVFEIDDARVKISRALNKKG
;
A
#
# COMPACT_ATOMS: atom_id res chain seq x y z
N ALA A 1 -17.91 1.55 17.02
CA ALA A 1 -16.96 2.53 17.55
C ALA A 1 -17.22 3.88 16.89
N GLN A 2 -17.09 4.97 17.63
CA GLN A 2 -17.17 6.31 17.04
C GLN A 2 -15.86 6.61 16.30
N PRO A 3 -15.90 7.36 15.17
CA PRO A 3 -14.69 7.84 14.53
C PRO A 3 -13.89 8.73 15.48
N LEU A 4 -12.56 8.66 15.39
CA LEU A 4 -11.69 9.53 16.16
C LEU A 4 -11.75 10.97 15.62
N THR A 5 -11.61 11.92 16.52
CA THR A 5 -11.39 13.32 16.19
C THR A 5 -9.95 13.56 15.73
N ILE A 6 -9.70 14.68 15.04
CA ILE A 6 -8.33 15.04 14.59
C ILE A 6 -7.32 15.03 15.75
N PRO A 7 -7.58 15.67 16.92
CA PRO A 7 -6.66 15.61 18.05
C PRO A 7 -6.38 14.19 18.55
N GLU A 8 -7.41 13.33 18.57
CA GLU A 8 -7.23 11.92 18.96
C GLU A 8 -6.38 11.14 17.95
N ILE A 9 -6.54 11.37 16.64
CA ILE A 9 -5.69 10.80 15.61
C ILE A 9 -4.24 11.25 15.82
N GLN A 10 -4.01 12.52 16.03
CA GLN A 10 -2.68 13.09 16.26
C GLN A 10 -1.98 12.47 17.48
N GLN A 11 -2.72 12.22 18.56
CA GLN A 11 -2.17 11.65 19.79
C GLN A 11 -2.00 10.14 19.76
N GLN A 12 -2.96 9.40 19.15
CA GLN A 12 -3.00 7.93 19.24
C GLN A 12 -2.40 7.23 18.03
N VAL A 13 -2.35 7.91 16.88
CA VAL A 13 -1.97 7.31 15.59
C VAL A 13 -0.64 7.84 15.08
N LEU A 14 -0.32 9.11 15.34
CA LEU A 14 0.84 9.77 14.74
C LEU A 14 2.00 9.89 15.74
N ASP A 15 3.20 9.82 15.21
CA ASP A 15 4.45 10.16 15.88
C ASP A 15 5.25 11.15 15.02
N GLY A 16 6.36 11.66 15.53
CA GLY A 16 7.19 12.67 14.82
C GLY A 16 7.73 12.19 13.47
N ASN A 17 7.74 10.88 13.21
CA ASN A 17 8.21 10.27 11.96
C ASN A 17 7.07 9.73 11.08
N SER A 18 5.82 10.02 11.40
CA SER A 18 4.66 9.54 10.64
C SER A 18 3.99 10.68 9.88
N LEU A 19 3.46 10.37 8.70
CA LEU A 19 2.57 11.22 7.90
C LEU A 19 1.37 10.40 7.49
N LEU A 20 0.18 10.80 7.96
CA LEU A 20 -1.08 10.18 7.53
C LEU A 20 -1.58 10.91 6.28
N LEU A 21 -1.85 10.15 5.25
CA LEU A 21 -2.43 10.59 3.98
C LEU A 21 -3.80 9.93 3.82
N GLU A 22 -4.86 10.72 3.96
CA GLU A 22 -6.23 10.25 3.80
C GLU A 22 -6.84 10.84 2.54
N TYR A 23 -7.33 9.98 1.67
CA TYR A 23 -7.93 10.33 0.38
C TYR A 23 -9.44 10.21 0.42
N LYS A 24 -10.11 11.15 -0.23
CA LYS A 24 -11.55 11.06 -0.53
C LYS A 24 -11.80 11.45 -1.98
N LEU A 25 -12.25 10.50 -2.76
CA LEU A 25 -12.60 10.71 -4.17
C LEU A 25 -14.03 11.28 -4.28
N GLY A 26 -14.16 12.35 -5.00
CA GLY A 26 -15.45 13.00 -5.26
C GLY A 26 -15.70 13.20 -6.74
N HIS A 27 -16.95 13.47 -7.10
CA HIS A 27 -17.38 13.59 -8.51
C HIS A 27 -16.70 14.76 -9.22
N GLU A 28 -16.75 15.94 -8.64
CA GLU A 28 -16.19 17.17 -9.26
C GLU A 28 -14.74 17.43 -8.82
N ARG A 29 -14.40 17.03 -7.63
CA ARG A 29 -13.06 17.20 -7.01
C ARG A 29 -12.87 16.15 -5.94
N SER A 30 -11.62 15.78 -5.74
CA SER A 30 -11.21 14.89 -4.65
C SER A 30 -10.38 15.66 -3.62
N TYR A 31 -10.12 15.05 -2.49
CA TYR A 31 -9.37 15.66 -1.40
C TYR A 31 -8.31 14.72 -0.88
N LEU A 32 -7.21 15.31 -0.46
CA LEU A 32 -6.15 14.69 0.32
C LEU A 32 -5.98 15.47 1.60
N TRP A 33 -6.11 14.81 2.75
CA TRP A 33 -5.69 15.35 4.04
C TRP A 33 -4.35 14.73 4.42
N ALA A 34 -3.38 15.62 4.69
CA ALA A 34 -2.07 15.23 5.19
C ALA A 34 -1.96 15.65 6.65
N MET A 35 -1.81 14.68 7.55
CA MET A 35 -1.78 14.91 8.98
C MET A 35 -0.44 14.52 9.58
N THR A 36 0.09 15.42 10.41
CA THR A 36 1.23 15.21 11.31
C THR A 36 0.78 15.42 12.75
N PRO A 37 1.59 15.10 13.78
CA PRO A 37 1.27 15.46 15.16
C PRO A 37 0.97 16.95 15.36
N ASP A 38 1.59 17.80 14.53
CA ASP A 38 1.56 19.26 14.70
C ASP A 38 0.48 19.96 13.88
N GLY A 39 -0.16 19.27 12.93
CA GLY A 39 -1.16 19.90 12.08
C GLY A 39 -1.77 19.03 11.01
N VAL A 40 -2.78 19.62 10.35
CA VAL A 40 -3.50 19.02 9.22
C VAL A 40 -3.51 20.01 8.07
N LEU A 41 -3.15 19.51 6.89
CA LEU A 41 -3.26 20.24 5.64
C LEU A 41 -4.25 19.53 4.71
N SER A 42 -5.06 20.30 4.00
CA SER A 42 -6.02 19.80 3.02
C SER A 42 -5.64 20.26 1.64
N TYR A 43 -5.66 19.34 0.69
CA TYR A 43 -5.36 19.60 -0.71
C TYR A 43 -6.52 19.16 -1.59
N GLN A 44 -6.85 19.98 -2.55
CA GLN A 44 -7.78 19.59 -3.61
C GLN A 44 -7.02 18.81 -4.68
N LEU A 45 -7.60 17.69 -5.09
CA LEU A 45 -7.12 16.81 -6.14
C LEU A 45 -8.10 16.86 -7.34
N PRO A 46 -7.71 16.31 -8.50
CA PRO A 46 -8.60 16.15 -9.64
C PRO A 46 -9.88 15.37 -9.32
N PRO A 47 -10.88 15.39 -10.22
CA PRO A 47 -12.08 14.56 -10.09
C PRO A 47 -11.75 13.09 -9.87
N GLY A 48 -12.56 12.40 -9.06
CA GLY A 48 -12.36 10.99 -8.74
C GLY A 48 -12.30 10.11 -9.98
N ALA A 49 -13.13 10.37 -10.99
CA ALA A 49 -13.11 9.61 -12.24
C ALA A 49 -11.76 9.68 -12.97
N GLU A 50 -11.08 10.82 -12.94
CA GLU A 50 -9.76 10.99 -13.55
C GLU A 50 -8.69 10.22 -12.78
N ILE A 51 -8.71 10.34 -11.45
CA ILE A 51 -7.79 9.59 -10.56
C ILE A 51 -7.99 8.08 -10.73
N GLU A 52 -9.23 7.62 -10.72
CA GLU A 52 -9.56 6.20 -10.87
C GLU A 52 -9.13 5.64 -12.23
N ALA A 53 -9.36 6.39 -13.32
CA ALA A 53 -8.93 5.98 -14.65
C ALA A 53 -7.40 5.81 -14.70
N GLN A 54 -6.65 6.73 -14.11
CA GLN A 54 -5.19 6.67 -14.05
C GLN A 54 -4.71 5.54 -13.13
N ALA A 55 -5.34 5.35 -11.97
CA ALA A 55 -5.02 4.26 -11.05
C ALA A 55 -5.25 2.88 -11.70
N ARG A 56 -6.38 2.69 -12.38
CA ARG A 56 -6.66 1.45 -13.14
C ARG A 56 -5.63 1.21 -14.23
N ARG A 57 -5.21 2.26 -14.95
CA ARG A 57 -4.18 2.15 -15.99
C ARG A 57 -2.85 1.67 -15.40
N VAL A 58 -2.39 2.27 -14.31
CA VAL A 58 -1.17 1.85 -13.61
C VAL A 58 -1.29 0.40 -13.11
N TYR A 59 -2.43 0.05 -12.51
CA TYR A 59 -2.67 -1.31 -12.05
C TYR A 59 -2.61 -2.34 -13.19
N GLN A 60 -3.23 -2.06 -14.34
CA GLN A 60 -3.18 -2.95 -15.51
C GLN A 60 -1.74 -3.17 -16.02
N LEU A 61 -0.90 -2.15 -15.99
CA LEU A 61 0.51 -2.27 -16.36
C LEU A 61 1.29 -3.14 -15.36
N LEU A 62 1.01 -3.04 -14.07
CA LEU A 62 1.63 -3.86 -13.03
C LEU A 62 1.28 -5.34 -13.17
N ILE A 63 0.00 -5.66 -13.43
CA ILE A 63 -0.44 -7.05 -13.56
C ILE A 63 -0.16 -7.66 -14.93
N ALA A 64 0.39 -6.91 -15.88
CA ALA A 64 0.69 -7.40 -17.23
C ALA A 64 1.66 -8.59 -17.26
N ARG A 65 2.48 -8.76 -16.21
CA ARG A 65 3.38 -9.91 -16.04
C ARG A 65 2.66 -11.19 -15.58
N GLN A 66 1.41 -11.10 -15.16
CA GLN A 66 0.63 -12.28 -14.82
C GLN A 66 0.27 -13.03 -16.10
N PRO A 67 0.59 -14.33 -16.22
CA PRO A 67 0.25 -15.12 -17.39
C PRO A 67 -1.28 -15.17 -17.60
N GLU A 68 -1.72 -14.97 -18.83
CA GLU A 68 -3.13 -15.20 -19.18
C GLU A 68 -3.32 -16.61 -19.73
N PRO A 69 -4.29 -17.39 -19.23
CA PRO A 69 -4.57 -18.72 -19.73
C PRO A 69 -4.82 -18.69 -21.25
N GLY A 70 -4.08 -19.50 -22.00
CA GLY A 70 -4.22 -19.61 -23.45
C GLY A 70 -3.46 -18.55 -24.27
N MET A 71 -2.75 -17.63 -23.64
CA MET A 71 -1.89 -16.67 -24.35
C MET A 71 -0.56 -17.37 -24.75
N ALA A 72 -0.12 -17.17 -26.01
CA ALA A 72 1.17 -17.66 -26.46
C ALA A 72 2.34 -16.89 -25.81
N ASP A 73 3.46 -17.56 -25.50
CA ASP A 73 4.63 -16.98 -24.84
C ASP A 73 5.16 -15.71 -25.54
N ALA A 74 5.11 -15.67 -26.86
CA ALA A 74 5.55 -14.50 -27.64
C ALA A 74 4.63 -13.29 -27.40
N GLN A 75 3.32 -13.52 -27.29
CA GLN A 75 2.35 -12.46 -27.01
C GLN A 75 2.50 -11.97 -25.56
N GLN A 76 2.70 -12.89 -24.62
CA GLN A 76 2.94 -12.54 -23.21
C GLN A 76 4.18 -11.64 -23.08
N ARG A 77 5.31 -12.01 -23.69
CA ARG A 77 6.54 -11.18 -23.69
C ARG A 77 6.36 -9.82 -24.32
N ALA A 78 5.61 -9.73 -25.42
CA ALA A 78 5.31 -8.44 -26.07
C ALA A 78 4.47 -7.54 -25.15
N ARG A 79 3.48 -8.11 -24.46
CA ARG A 79 2.65 -7.43 -23.46
C ARG A 79 3.49 -6.89 -22.29
N GLU A 80 4.38 -7.69 -21.75
CA GLU A 80 5.29 -7.31 -20.66
C GLU A 80 6.21 -6.16 -21.08
N THR A 81 6.85 -6.27 -22.24
CA THR A 81 7.74 -5.23 -22.78
C THR A 81 6.99 -3.90 -22.97
N THR A 82 5.77 -3.96 -23.47
CA THR A 82 4.93 -2.77 -23.65
C THR A 82 4.55 -2.17 -22.31
N ALA A 83 4.16 -3.00 -21.34
CA ALA A 83 3.80 -2.55 -20.01
C ALA A 83 4.99 -1.89 -19.28
N ASP A 84 6.17 -2.49 -19.34
CA ASP A 84 7.39 -1.96 -18.73
C ASP A 84 7.75 -0.58 -19.30
N SER A 85 7.62 -0.41 -20.63
CA SER A 85 7.91 0.87 -21.29
C SER A 85 6.94 1.99 -20.89
N GLN A 86 5.70 1.66 -20.59
CA GLN A 86 4.64 2.63 -20.24
C GLN A 86 4.54 2.90 -18.74
N TYR A 87 4.91 1.92 -17.91
CA TYR A 87 4.70 1.97 -16.47
C TYR A 87 5.27 3.22 -15.82
N GLN A 88 6.55 3.53 -16.07
CA GLN A 88 7.23 4.67 -15.46
C GLN A 88 6.51 6.00 -15.73
N THR A 89 6.08 6.20 -16.98
CA THR A 89 5.35 7.41 -17.36
C THR A 89 3.99 7.50 -16.67
N GLN A 90 3.20 6.41 -16.74
CA GLN A 90 1.85 6.42 -16.17
C GLN A 90 1.86 6.47 -14.63
N ALA A 91 2.78 5.76 -14.00
CA ALA A 91 2.97 5.78 -12.57
C ALA A 91 3.46 7.15 -12.06
N SER A 92 4.33 7.85 -12.82
CA SER A 92 4.78 9.20 -12.48
C SER A 92 3.63 10.22 -12.57
N ILE A 93 2.75 10.10 -13.57
CA ILE A 93 1.56 10.95 -13.67
C ILE A 93 0.67 10.73 -12.43
N LEU A 94 0.38 9.49 -12.07
CA LEU A 94 -0.44 9.17 -10.90
C LEU A 94 0.21 9.63 -9.60
N SER A 95 1.50 9.38 -9.42
CA SER A 95 2.24 9.86 -8.26
C SER A 95 2.18 11.38 -8.12
N LYS A 96 2.34 12.11 -9.22
CA LYS A 96 2.22 13.58 -9.20
C LYS A 96 0.81 14.03 -8.83
N MET A 97 -0.23 13.33 -9.29
CA MET A 97 -1.62 13.65 -8.94
C MET A 97 -1.89 13.44 -7.45
N LEU A 98 -1.41 12.34 -6.87
CA LEU A 98 -1.73 11.91 -5.51
C LEU A 98 -0.78 12.48 -4.45
N LEU A 99 0.50 12.54 -4.75
CA LEU A 99 1.56 12.86 -3.81
C LEU A 99 2.26 14.19 -4.10
N GLY A 100 2.10 14.72 -5.32
CA GLY A 100 2.68 16.01 -5.71
C GLY A 100 2.37 17.14 -4.72
N PRO A 101 1.10 17.33 -4.28
CA PRO A 101 0.74 18.35 -3.30
C PRO A 101 1.49 18.27 -1.98
N VAL A 102 1.90 17.08 -1.57
CA VAL A 102 2.57 16.80 -0.29
C VAL A 102 4.05 16.45 -0.43
N ALA A 103 4.61 16.55 -1.63
CA ALA A 103 5.97 16.11 -1.92
C ALA A 103 7.03 16.68 -0.96
N ALA A 104 6.91 17.96 -0.59
CA ALA A 104 7.80 18.61 0.35
C ALA A 104 7.70 18.10 1.80
N GLN A 105 6.61 17.41 2.14
CA GLN A 105 6.33 16.92 3.50
C GLN A 105 6.70 15.45 3.68
N LEU A 106 6.90 14.71 2.59
CA LEU A 106 7.22 13.28 2.64
C LEU A 106 8.52 13.03 3.43
N GLY A 107 9.61 13.74 3.08
CA GLY A 107 10.92 13.55 3.71
C GLY A 107 11.33 12.08 3.71
N THR A 108 11.58 11.53 4.89
CA THR A 108 11.84 10.10 5.15
C THR A 108 10.80 9.48 6.08
N LYS A 109 9.60 10.06 6.13
CA LYS A 109 8.55 9.66 7.06
C LYS A 109 7.94 8.31 6.68
N ARG A 110 7.43 7.62 7.71
CA ARG A 110 6.48 6.52 7.52
C ARG A 110 5.17 7.09 6.99
N LEU A 111 4.68 6.52 5.89
CA LEU A 111 3.43 6.91 5.27
C LEU A 111 2.30 5.98 5.71
N LEU A 112 1.32 6.53 6.40
CA LEU A 112 0.08 5.85 6.75
C LEU A 112 -0.96 6.27 5.72
N ILE A 113 -1.48 5.34 4.93
CA ILE A 113 -2.35 5.64 3.79
C ILE A 113 -3.74 5.10 4.05
N VAL A 114 -4.71 6.00 4.06
CA VAL A 114 -6.14 5.68 4.03
C VAL A 114 -6.64 6.03 2.63
N ALA A 115 -6.84 4.99 1.83
CA ALA A 115 -7.27 5.11 0.44
C ALA A 115 -8.80 5.12 0.32
N ASP A 116 -9.31 5.58 -0.82
CA ASP A 116 -10.75 5.58 -1.17
C ASP A 116 -10.93 5.07 -2.61
N GLY A 117 -11.97 4.29 -2.85
CA GLY A 117 -12.34 3.81 -4.18
C GLY A 117 -11.24 2.97 -4.86
N ALA A 118 -10.90 3.27 -6.11
CA ALA A 118 -9.89 2.52 -6.85
C ALA A 118 -8.48 2.61 -6.25
N LEU A 119 -8.20 3.59 -5.39
CA LEU A 119 -6.92 3.72 -4.71
C LEU A 119 -6.67 2.61 -3.68
N GLU A 120 -7.70 1.91 -3.19
CA GLU A 120 -7.56 0.77 -2.27
C GLU A 120 -6.80 -0.40 -2.90
N TYR A 121 -6.87 -0.53 -4.22
CA TYR A 121 -6.17 -1.58 -4.98
C TYR A 121 -4.80 -1.13 -5.49
N LEU A 122 -4.44 0.14 -5.27
CA LEU A 122 -3.18 0.69 -5.77
C LEU A 122 -2.03 0.33 -4.82
N PRO A 123 -0.97 -0.34 -5.31
CA PRO A 123 0.22 -0.57 -4.50
C PRO A 123 1.06 0.71 -4.41
N PHE A 124 0.72 1.62 -3.51
CA PHE A 124 1.48 2.86 -3.26
C PHE A 124 2.99 2.65 -3.14
N PRO A 125 3.50 1.55 -2.51
CA PRO A 125 4.94 1.28 -2.46
C PRO A 125 5.64 1.22 -3.82
N ALA A 126 4.93 0.84 -4.88
CA ALA A 126 5.46 0.74 -6.23
C ALA A 126 5.41 2.06 -7.02
N LEU A 127 4.67 3.07 -6.55
CA LEU A 127 4.64 4.37 -7.18
C LEU A 127 6.01 5.05 -7.08
N PRO A 128 6.46 5.76 -8.12
CA PRO A 128 7.66 6.57 -8.01
C PRO A 128 7.45 7.72 -7.04
N SER A 129 8.51 8.11 -6.32
CA SER A 129 8.51 9.34 -5.51
C SER A 129 8.19 10.54 -6.40
N PRO A 130 7.28 11.44 -5.98
CA PRO A 130 7.00 12.62 -6.77
C PRO A 130 8.24 13.50 -6.83
N ALA A 131 8.61 13.93 -8.05
CA ALA A 131 9.74 14.83 -8.24
C ALA A 131 9.46 16.15 -7.50
N THR A 132 10.38 16.57 -6.65
CA THR A 132 10.43 17.93 -6.12
C THR A 132 11.23 18.80 -7.10
N GLN A 133 11.02 20.14 -7.08
CA GLN A 133 11.79 21.08 -7.92
C GLN A 133 13.31 20.93 -7.77
N ALA A 134 13.77 20.36 -6.64
CA ALA A 134 15.19 20.10 -6.39
C ALA A 134 15.71 18.80 -7.07
N THR A 135 14.82 17.91 -7.52
CA THR A 135 15.17 16.58 -8.07
C THR A 135 14.85 16.43 -9.56
N GLU A 136 14.46 17.48 -10.26
CA GLU A 136 14.17 17.44 -11.72
C GLU A 136 15.37 17.07 -12.61
N ASN A 137 16.56 16.88 -12.04
CA ASN A 137 17.74 16.44 -12.75
C ASN A 137 17.92 14.92 -12.72
N LYS A 138 17.36 14.24 -13.75
CA LYS A 138 17.89 13.05 -14.44
C LYS A 138 18.15 11.73 -13.68
N ALA A 139 17.65 11.49 -12.48
CA ALA A 139 17.61 10.13 -11.96
C ALA A 139 16.25 9.50 -12.28
N ASP A 140 16.22 8.24 -12.70
CA ASP A 140 14.96 7.48 -12.79
C ASP A 140 14.20 7.59 -11.47
N PRO A 141 12.91 7.92 -11.52
CA PRO A 141 12.13 8.10 -10.30
C PRO A 141 12.09 6.79 -9.50
N LYS A 142 12.63 6.85 -8.27
CA LYS A 142 12.70 5.68 -7.39
C LYS A 142 11.32 5.34 -6.82
N PRO A 143 11.00 4.04 -6.66
CA PRO A 143 9.79 3.63 -5.95
C PRO A 143 9.77 4.14 -4.52
N LEU A 144 8.59 4.54 -4.03
CA LEU A 144 8.39 5.07 -2.66
C LEU A 144 8.91 4.13 -1.56
N ILE A 145 8.81 2.81 -1.78
CA ILE A 145 9.25 1.80 -0.81
C ILE A 145 10.75 1.88 -0.47
N LEU A 146 11.57 2.50 -1.32
CA LEU A 146 13.00 2.64 -1.05
C LEU A 146 13.32 3.69 0.01
N ASP A 147 12.45 4.69 0.16
CA ASP A 147 12.66 5.83 1.04
C ASP A 147 11.64 5.90 2.19
N HIS A 148 10.54 5.12 2.12
CA HIS A 148 9.44 5.18 3.07
C HIS A 148 8.97 3.79 3.51
N GLU A 149 8.72 3.62 4.80
CA GLU A 149 7.84 2.57 5.29
C GLU A 149 6.38 2.98 4.96
N ILE A 150 5.63 2.12 4.29
CA ILE A 150 4.27 2.42 3.84
C ILE A 150 3.29 1.41 4.45
N VAL A 151 2.27 1.93 5.12
CA VAL A 151 1.22 1.14 5.76
C VAL A 151 -0.13 1.58 5.21
N SER A 152 -0.83 0.67 4.52
CA SER A 152 -2.20 0.89 4.09
C SER A 152 -3.17 0.55 5.21
N LEU A 153 -4.13 1.41 5.46
CA LEU A 153 -5.09 1.34 6.56
C LEU A 153 -6.51 1.49 6.04
N PRO A 154 -7.48 0.76 6.58
CA PRO A 154 -8.89 1.02 6.28
C PRO A 154 -9.39 2.34 6.90
N SER A 155 -8.80 2.78 8.01
CA SER A 155 -8.99 4.09 8.63
C SER A 155 -7.97 4.33 9.73
N ALA A 156 -7.75 5.60 10.11
CA ALA A 156 -6.93 5.96 11.27
C ALA A 156 -7.49 5.39 12.58
N SER A 157 -8.81 5.36 12.74
CA SER A 157 -9.47 4.81 13.94
C SER A 157 -9.21 3.32 14.14
N VAL A 158 -9.11 2.54 13.05
CA VAL A 158 -8.75 1.11 13.14
C VAL A 158 -7.33 0.93 13.67
N LEU A 159 -6.39 1.75 13.23
CA LEU A 159 -5.01 1.66 13.74
C LEU A 159 -4.93 1.98 15.24
N ALA A 160 -5.64 3.02 15.70
CA ALA A 160 -5.71 3.34 17.13
C ALA A 160 -6.30 2.19 17.96
N LEU A 161 -7.39 1.58 17.48
CA LEU A 161 -8.00 0.42 18.13
C LEU A 161 -7.01 -0.75 18.22
N LEU A 162 -6.37 -1.10 17.12
CA LEU A 162 -5.35 -2.16 17.10
C LEU A 162 -4.22 -1.87 18.09
N ARG A 163 -3.70 -0.65 18.12
CA ARG A 163 -2.64 -0.26 19.07
C ARG A 163 -3.09 -0.41 20.53
N SER A 164 -4.33 0.00 20.86
CA SER A 164 -4.87 -0.14 22.23
C SER A 164 -5.05 -1.60 22.62
N GLU A 165 -5.53 -2.45 21.71
CA GLU A 165 -5.66 -3.88 21.94
C GLU A 165 -4.31 -4.58 22.11
N PHE A 166 -3.32 -4.23 21.26
CA PHE A 166 -1.96 -4.80 21.36
C PHE A 166 -1.21 -4.34 22.60
N ALA A 167 -1.43 -3.11 23.07
CA ALA A 167 -0.80 -2.59 24.29
C ALA A 167 -1.16 -3.40 25.55
N THR A 168 -2.34 -4.04 25.57
CA THR A 168 -2.81 -4.87 26.68
C THR A 168 -2.42 -6.34 26.55
N ARG A 169 -1.92 -6.78 25.38
CA ARG A 169 -1.52 -8.18 25.15
C ARG A 169 -0.19 -8.49 25.82
N GLN A 170 -0.14 -9.61 26.51
CA GLN A 170 1.14 -10.15 26.94
C GLN A 170 1.94 -10.60 25.69
N PRO A 171 3.26 -10.33 25.65
CA PRO A 171 4.12 -10.80 24.56
C PRO A 171 3.97 -12.32 24.39
N ALA A 172 3.81 -12.77 23.15
CA ALA A 172 3.79 -14.19 22.87
C ALA A 172 5.10 -14.85 23.29
N LYS A 173 5.04 -16.03 23.90
CA LYS A 173 6.23 -16.80 24.30
C LYS A 173 7.13 -17.18 23.11
N LYS A 174 6.57 -17.18 21.89
CA LYS A 174 7.27 -17.46 20.63
C LYS A 174 6.98 -16.36 19.65
N MET A 175 7.99 -15.78 19.01
CA MET A 175 7.86 -14.66 18.08
C MET A 175 7.35 -15.07 16.70
N VAL A 176 7.47 -16.34 16.34
CA VAL A 176 7.11 -16.83 15.00
C VAL A 176 6.35 -18.15 15.12
N ALA A 177 5.22 -18.25 14.45
CA ALA A 177 4.55 -19.50 14.11
C ALA A 177 4.66 -19.69 12.59
N VAL A 178 5.33 -20.78 12.17
CA VAL A 178 5.44 -21.13 10.75
C VAL A 178 4.43 -22.22 10.44
N LEU A 179 3.48 -21.92 9.57
CA LEU A 179 2.53 -22.85 8.97
C LEU A 179 2.94 -22.98 7.50
N ALA A 180 3.84 -23.90 7.21
CA ALA A 180 4.36 -24.11 5.87
C ALA A 180 4.02 -25.53 5.41
N ASP A 181 3.89 -25.68 4.10
CA ASP A 181 3.66 -26.95 3.43
C ASP A 181 2.44 -27.71 4.00
N PRO A 182 1.23 -27.13 3.90
CA PRO A 182 0.03 -27.76 4.42
C PRO A 182 -0.27 -29.09 3.69
N VAL A 183 -0.69 -30.08 4.46
CA VAL A 183 -1.12 -31.38 3.93
C VAL A 183 -2.59 -31.29 3.62
N PHE A 184 -2.96 -31.35 2.35
CA PHE A 184 -4.36 -31.29 1.89
C PHE A 184 -4.97 -32.67 1.64
N GLU A 185 -4.15 -33.71 1.42
CA GLU A 185 -4.62 -35.07 1.08
C GLU A 185 -4.43 -36.02 2.26
N ILE A 186 -5.46 -36.85 2.53
CA ILE A 186 -5.49 -37.76 3.68
C ILE A 186 -4.48 -38.91 3.53
N ASP A 187 -4.04 -39.18 2.33
CA ASP A 187 -3.07 -40.23 1.97
C ASP A 187 -1.63 -39.71 1.82
N ASP A 188 -1.39 -38.45 2.11
CA ASP A 188 -0.04 -37.88 2.13
C ASP A 188 0.87 -38.71 3.06
N ALA A 189 2.05 -39.06 2.57
CA ALA A 189 3.00 -39.93 3.28
C ALA A 189 3.38 -39.37 4.67
N ARG A 190 3.39 -38.06 4.85
CA ARG A 190 3.70 -37.36 6.11
C ARG A 190 2.64 -37.59 7.18
N VAL A 191 1.36 -37.73 6.81
CA VAL A 191 0.26 -38.06 7.73
C VAL A 191 0.39 -39.48 8.28
N LYS A 192 0.88 -40.42 7.47
CA LYS A 192 1.09 -41.84 7.87
C LYS A 192 2.21 -41.96 8.92
N ILE A 193 3.27 -41.19 8.79
CA ILE A 193 4.40 -41.14 9.74
C ILE A 193 3.96 -40.63 11.11
N SER A 194 3.17 -39.55 11.18
CA SER A 194 2.63 -39.03 12.43
C SER A 194 1.77 -40.05 13.20
N ARG A 195 0.98 -40.85 12.52
CA ARG A 195 0.18 -41.89 13.17
C ARG A 195 1.02 -43.07 13.74
N ALA A 196 2.16 -43.33 13.12
CA ALA A 196 3.07 -44.39 13.60
C ALA A 196 3.83 -43.92 14.88
N LEU A 197 4.16 -42.66 15.01
CA LEU A 197 4.81 -42.10 16.19
C LEU A 197 3.87 -42.03 17.40
N ASN A 198 2.59 -41.70 17.19
CA ASN A 198 1.59 -41.63 18.27
C ASN A 198 1.12 -43.02 18.79
N LYS A 199 1.44 -44.10 18.11
CA LYS A 199 1.11 -45.47 18.59
C LYS A 199 2.20 -46.07 19.49
N LYS A 200 3.33 -45.41 19.70
CA LYS A 200 4.45 -45.86 20.53
C LYS A 200 4.63 -45.07 21.83
N GLY A 201 3.66 -44.19 22.20
CA GLY A 201 3.62 -43.48 23.46
C GLY A 201 2.57 -44.01 24.43
#